data_4ebbf03b45752a4f0b58f120a20a5c7d
#
_entry.id   4ebbf03b45752a4f0b58f120a20a5c7d
#
_cell.length_a   1.000
_cell.length_b   1.000
_cell.length_c   1.000
_cell.angle_alpha   90.00
_cell.angle_beta   90.00
_cell.angle_gamma   90.00
#
_symmetry.space_group_name_H-M   'P 1'
#
loop_
_entity.id
_entity.type
_entity.pdbx_description
1 polymer ?
#
loop_
_entity_poly.entity_id
_entity_poly.type
_entity_poly.pdbx_seq_one_letter_code
_entity_poly.pdbx_strand_id
1 'polypeptide(L)'
;MKTKCAVLPSLFFIIQLVGVLPLRAEHYYFKQISLKEGLPSNVRCILRDEQGFVWIGTKSGLGKFDGHELKRYKHQANDPNSLLHNLIYQIAEDKQHNIWVLTEKGIARYQQQSNDFTFPTDEDGKNITAYSFCLVPDGILFGGKDRIYKYSYNDSSLRLLQYFNANSFKINALSMWDSKTLLCCSRWTGIYLVDLHTGEHRRPPFDCGPEITTMMTDSRKRIWIAPYSGGLRCYSYDGKLLASYSTRNSALSNDIVLSLAEREGQLWIGTDGGGINIL
;
A
#
# COMPACT_ATOMS: atom_id res chain seq x y z
N MET A 1 -24.02 4.89 -90.49
CA MET A 1 -23.94 5.74 -89.27
C MET A 1 -24.03 4.83 -88.10
N LYS A 2 -22.93 4.72 -87.38
CA LYS A 2 -22.76 3.85 -86.16
C LYS A 2 -22.91 4.67 -84.92
N THR A 3 -23.95 4.49 -84.17
CA THR A 3 -24.14 5.14 -82.86
C THR A 3 -23.49 4.30 -81.77
N LYS A 4 -22.52 4.89 -81.13
CA LYS A 4 -21.84 4.29 -79.97
C LYS A 4 -22.65 4.57 -78.69
N CYS A 5 -23.10 3.51 -78.06
CA CYS A 5 -23.63 3.56 -76.70
C CYS A 5 -22.47 3.64 -75.72
N ALA A 6 -22.46 4.70 -74.88
CA ALA A 6 -21.53 4.83 -73.77
C ALA A 6 -22.13 4.16 -72.53
N VAL A 7 -21.42 3.20 -71.97
CA VAL A 7 -21.78 2.55 -70.70
C VAL A 7 -21.11 3.35 -69.58
N LEU A 8 -21.94 3.92 -68.67
CA LEU A 8 -21.50 4.54 -67.41
C LEU A 8 -21.20 3.42 -66.39
N PRO A 9 -20.04 3.46 -65.70
CA PRO A 9 -19.81 2.55 -64.56
C PRO A 9 -20.55 3.10 -63.31
N SER A 10 -21.44 2.29 -62.76
CA SER A 10 -22.06 2.54 -61.48
C SER A 10 -21.04 2.44 -60.34
N LEU A 11 -20.84 3.55 -59.68
CA LEU A 11 -19.99 3.66 -58.47
C LEU A 11 -20.76 3.05 -57.28
N PHE A 12 -20.35 1.86 -56.83
CA PHE A 12 -20.84 1.27 -55.58
C PHE A 12 -20.20 2.00 -54.42
N PHE A 13 -20.95 2.83 -53.70
CA PHE A 13 -20.60 3.37 -52.41
C PHE A 13 -20.79 2.27 -51.38
N ILE A 14 -19.69 1.68 -50.90
CA ILE A 14 -19.69 0.85 -49.70
C ILE A 14 -19.68 1.79 -48.50
N ILE A 15 -20.85 1.99 -47.89
CA ILE A 15 -20.96 2.62 -46.57
C ILE A 15 -20.48 1.59 -45.55
N GLN A 16 -19.23 1.73 -45.06
CA GLN A 16 -18.79 1.02 -43.88
C GLN A 16 -19.57 1.58 -42.68
N LEU A 17 -20.50 0.77 -42.19
CA LEU A 17 -21.16 1.00 -40.90
C LEU A 17 -20.10 0.78 -39.80
N VAL A 18 -19.41 1.83 -39.41
CA VAL A 18 -18.59 1.83 -38.20
C VAL A 18 -19.59 1.76 -37.05
N GLY A 19 -19.73 0.57 -36.47
CA GLY A 19 -20.51 0.38 -35.27
C GLY A 19 -19.89 1.20 -34.15
N VAL A 20 -20.53 2.31 -33.81
CA VAL A 20 -20.22 3.06 -32.59
C VAL A 20 -20.64 2.20 -31.42
N LEU A 21 -19.69 1.47 -30.83
CA LEU A 21 -19.90 0.81 -29.55
C LEU A 21 -20.25 1.91 -28.54
N PRO A 22 -21.38 1.80 -27.83
CA PRO A 22 -21.68 2.77 -26.80
C PRO A 22 -20.57 2.72 -25.75
N LEU A 23 -19.79 3.79 -25.65
CA LEU A 23 -18.96 4.05 -24.49
C LEU A 23 -19.93 4.09 -23.29
N ARG A 24 -20.00 3.00 -22.53
CA ARG A 24 -20.62 3.02 -21.21
C ARG A 24 -19.76 3.92 -20.34
N ALA A 25 -20.17 5.16 -20.16
CA ALA A 25 -19.68 5.97 -19.07
C ALA A 25 -20.10 5.29 -17.77
N GLU A 26 -19.14 4.70 -17.06
CA GLU A 26 -19.39 4.20 -15.71
C GLU A 26 -19.70 5.42 -14.84
N HIS A 27 -20.93 5.52 -14.36
CA HIS A 27 -21.31 6.53 -13.40
C HIS A 27 -20.75 6.14 -12.03
N TYR A 28 -19.66 6.78 -11.60
CA TYR A 28 -19.14 6.64 -10.26
C TYR A 28 -19.95 7.50 -9.29
N TYR A 29 -20.54 6.88 -8.29
CA TYR A 29 -21.20 7.57 -7.19
C TYR A 29 -20.22 7.72 -6.04
N PHE A 30 -19.91 8.95 -5.65
CA PHE A 30 -19.09 9.24 -4.48
C PHE A 30 -19.98 9.30 -3.25
N LYS A 31 -19.77 8.37 -2.29
CA LYS A 31 -20.30 8.48 -0.93
C LYS A 31 -19.22 9.05 -0.04
N GLN A 32 -19.42 10.22 0.49
CA GLN A 32 -18.50 10.84 1.43
C GLN A 32 -18.81 10.36 2.84
N ILE A 33 -17.82 9.80 3.52
CA ILE A 33 -17.85 9.55 4.96
C ILE A 33 -17.05 10.69 5.61
N SER A 34 -17.73 11.54 6.36
CA SER A 34 -17.17 12.77 6.89
C SER A 34 -17.19 12.80 8.43
N LEU A 35 -16.84 13.95 8.97
CA LEU A 35 -16.95 14.23 10.41
C LEU A 35 -18.39 14.05 10.93
N LYS A 36 -19.41 14.26 10.09
CA LYS A 36 -20.82 14.10 10.48
C LYS A 36 -21.15 12.63 10.76
N GLU A 37 -20.59 11.72 9.97
CA GLU A 37 -20.70 10.27 10.19
C GLU A 37 -19.71 9.78 11.26
N GLY A 38 -18.97 10.71 11.86
CA GLY A 38 -18.06 10.41 12.97
C GLY A 38 -16.67 9.99 12.57
N LEU A 39 -16.29 10.13 11.29
CA LEU A 39 -14.90 9.90 10.86
C LEU A 39 -14.02 11.07 11.32
N PRO A 40 -12.98 10.83 12.13
CA PRO A 40 -12.05 11.90 12.48
C PRO A 40 -11.31 12.39 11.24
N SER A 41 -10.98 13.65 11.19
CA SER A 41 -10.13 14.22 10.13
C SER A 41 -8.78 13.50 10.03
N ASN A 42 -8.16 13.50 8.83
CA ASN A 42 -6.86 12.89 8.54
C ASN A 42 -6.84 11.36 8.51
N VAL A 43 -7.48 10.79 7.50
CA VAL A 43 -7.32 9.39 7.10
C VAL A 43 -5.88 9.14 6.66
N ARG A 44 -5.27 8.09 7.16
CA ARG A 44 -3.89 7.69 6.85
C ARG A 44 -3.83 6.41 6.02
N CYS A 45 -4.70 5.45 6.32
CA CYS A 45 -4.78 4.19 5.60
C CYS A 45 -6.22 3.68 5.57
N ILE A 46 -6.54 2.92 4.55
CA ILE A 46 -7.84 2.30 4.33
C ILE A 46 -7.60 0.86 3.91
N LEU A 47 -8.41 -0.06 4.42
CA LEU A 47 -8.44 -1.45 4.02
C LEU A 47 -9.91 -1.86 3.85
N ARG A 48 -10.24 -2.53 2.78
CA ARG A 48 -11.48 -3.30 2.68
C ARG A 48 -11.14 -4.76 2.91
N ASP A 49 -11.71 -5.37 3.96
CA ASP A 49 -11.51 -6.79 4.27
C ASP A 49 -12.37 -7.70 3.38
N GLU A 50 -12.11 -9.00 3.41
CA GLU A 50 -12.85 -9.97 2.61
C GLU A 50 -14.34 -10.08 2.99
N GLN A 51 -14.70 -9.70 4.22
CA GLN A 51 -16.08 -9.65 4.68
C GLN A 51 -16.82 -8.41 4.16
N GLY A 52 -16.09 -7.48 3.54
CA GLY A 52 -16.64 -6.26 2.96
C GLY A 52 -16.64 -5.04 3.89
N PHE A 53 -16.15 -5.17 5.14
CA PHE A 53 -15.97 -4.02 6.03
C PHE A 53 -14.85 -3.13 5.54
N VAL A 54 -15.01 -1.82 5.70
CA VAL A 54 -13.98 -0.83 5.41
C VAL A 54 -13.34 -0.36 6.71
N TRP A 55 -12.07 -0.68 6.88
CA TRP A 55 -11.25 -0.24 8.00
C TRP A 55 -10.54 1.06 7.66
N ILE A 56 -10.62 2.04 8.55
CA ILE A 56 -10.13 3.39 8.31
C ILE A 56 -9.21 3.80 9.44
N GLY A 57 -7.91 3.83 9.16
CA GLY A 57 -6.88 4.29 10.10
C GLY A 57 -6.71 5.80 10.04
N THR A 58 -6.74 6.45 11.19
CA THR A 58 -6.65 7.90 11.31
C THR A 58 -5.60 8.34 12.34
N LYS A 59 -5.41 9.64 12.49
CA LYS A 59 -4.61 10.19 13.61
C LYS A 59 -5.34 10.10 14.95
N SER A 60 -6.65 9.80 14.96
CA SER A 60 -7.50 9.87 16.15
C SER A 60 -8.24 8.56 16.46
N GLY A 61 -7.74 7.45 15.96
CA GLY A 61 -8.28 6.11 16.17
C GLY A 61 -8.52 5.34 14.87
N LEU A 62 -9.14 4.17 15.02
CA LEU A 62 -9.51 3.24 13.97
C LEU A 62 -11.03 3.24 13.81
N GLY A 63 -11.49 3.28 12.55
CA GLY A 63 -12.89 3.11 12.20
C GLY A 63 -13.12 1.76 11.52
N LYS A 64 -14.23 1.10 11.80
CA LYS A 64 -14.76 -0.04 11.04
C LYS A 64 -16.13 0.35 10.49
N PHE A 65 -16.28 0.41 9.19
CA PHE A 65 -17.51 0.81 8.50
C PHE A 65 -18.13 -0.41 7.80
N ASP A 66 -19.42 -0.65 8.06
CA ASP A 66 -20.16 -1.80 7.52
C ASP A 66 -21.03 -1.45 6.29
N GLY A 67 -20.95 -0.21 5.80
CA GLY A 67 -21.80 0.33 4.74
C GLY A 67 -22.90 1.27 5.27
N HIS A 68 -23.24 1.17 6.56
CA HIS A 68 -24.29 1.95 7.24
C HIS A 68 -23.72 2.74 8.42
N GLU A 69 -23.02 2.06 9.33
CA GLU A 69 -22.50 2.63 10.56
C GLU A 69 -20.98 2.59 10.64
N LEU A 70 -20.41 3.59 11.29
CA LEU A 70 -18.98 3.67 11.57
C LEU A 70 -18.72 3.38 13.04
N LYS A 71 -18.27 2.17 13.36
CA LYS A 71 -17.79 1.83 14.70
C LYS A 71 -16.37 2.37 14.88
N ARG A 72 -16.10 3.00 16.02
CA ARG A 72 -14.81 3.63 16.34
C ARG A 72 -14.13 2.92 17.49
N TYR A 73 -12.82 2.70 17.31
CA TYR A 73 -11.93 2.16 18.34
C TYR A 73 -10.87 3.20 18.66
N LYS A 74 -10.66 3.41 19.95
CA LYS A 74 -9.67 4.35 20.49
C LYS A 74 -8.89 3.72 21.60
N HIS A 75 -7.71 4.26 21.87
CA HIS A 75 -6.98 3.96 23.09
C HIS A 75 -7.77 4.44 24.32
N GLN A 76 -7.90 3.56 25.30
CA GLN A 76 -8.53 3.83 26.61
C GLN A 76 -7.55 3.37 27.69
N ALA A 77 -7.11 4.31 28.54
CA ALA A 77 -6.05 4.04 29.53
C ALA A 77 -6.39 2.91 30.52
N ASN A 78 -7.68 2.71 30.79
CA ASN A 78 -8.15 1.71 31.76
C ASN A 78 -8.68 0.42 31.10
N ASP A 79 -8.56 0.29 29.78
CA ASP A 79 -8.97 -0.90 29.04
C ASP A 79 -7.76 -1.53 28.37
N PRO A 80 -7.23 -2.65 28.90
CA PRO A 80 -6.07 -3.32 28.36
C PRO A 80 -6.29 -3.91 26.96
N ASN A 81 -7.54 -4.09 26.53
CA ASN A 81 -7.91 -4.63 25.22
C ASN A 81 -8.24 -3.52 24.21
N SER A 82 -8.13 -2.25 24.59
CA SER A 82 -8.26 -1.12 23.67
C SER A 82 -6.97 -0.93 22.86
N LEU A 83 -7.02 -0.14 21.77
CA LEU A 83 -5.83 0.18 20.97
C LEU A 83 -4.69 0.74 21.84
N LEU A 84 -3.44 0.36 21.52
CA LEU A 84 -2.24 0.86 22.22
C LEU A 84 -2.04 2.37 22.03
N HIS A 85 -2.49 2.93 20.88
CA HIS A 85 -2.41 4.35 20.57
C HIS A 85 -3.44 4.73 19.50
N ASN A 86 -3.85 6.01 19.48
CA ASN A 86 -4.83 6.49 18.49
C ASN A 86 -4.25 6.77 17.12
N LEU A 87 -2.94 6.99 16.98
CA LEU A 87 -2.29 7.22 15.70
C LEU A 87 -2.06 5.89 14.99
N ILE A 88 -2.80 5.69 13.89
CA ILE A 88 -2.72 4.48 13.06
C ILE A 88 -1.80 4.75 11.87
N TYR A 89 -0.82 3.88 11.65
CA TYR A 89 0.09 3.95 10.52
C TYR A 89 -0.34 3.09 9.35
N GLN A 90 -0.77 1.85 9.63
CA GLN A 90 -1.06 0.85 8.62
C GLN A 90 -2.10 -0.15 9.11
N ILE A 91 -2.88 -0.69 8.19
CA ILE A 91 -3.85 -1.76 8.43
C ILE A 91 -3.66 -2.80 7.32
N ALA A 92 -3.72 -4.08 7.67
CA ALA A 92 -3.78 -5.15 6.68
C ALA A 92 -4.61 -6.33 7.19
N GLU A 93 -5.14 -7.11 6.27
CA GLU A 93 -5.74 -8.41 6.50
C GLU A 93 -4.75 -9.49 6.08
N ASP A 94 -4.50 -10.45 6.95
CA ASP A 94 -3.64 -11.59 6.62
C ASP A 94 -4.44 -12.73 5.96
N LYS A 95 -3.75 -13.78 5.54
CA LYS A 95 -4.37 -14.95 4.89
C LYS A 95 -5.33 -15.75 5.78
N GLN A 96 -5.29 -15.51 7.08
CA GLN A 96 -6.17 -16.12 8.08
C GLN A 96 -7.33 -15.18 8.46
N HIS A 97 -7.50 -14.08 7.68
CA HIS A 97 -8.51 -13.03 7.89
C HIS A 97 -8.38 -12.26 9.21
N ASN A 98 -7.19 -12.28 9.82
CA ASN A 98 -6.92 -11.41 10.96
C ASN A 98 -6.63 -10.00 10.47
N ILE A 99 -7.23 -9.01 11.13
CA ILE A 99 -6.95 -7.59 10.88
C ILE A 99 -5.83 -7.12 11.80
N TRP A 100 -4.75 -6.69 11.18
CA TRP A 100 -3.58 -6.16 11.85
C TRP A 100 -3.54 -4.64 11.75
N VAL A 101 -3.28 -4.01 12.88
CA VAL A 101 -3.29 -2.55 13.02
C VAL A 101 -1.96 -2.11 13.61
N LEU A 102 -1.21 -1.33 12.84
CA LEU A 102 0.03 -0.72 13.30
C LEU A 102 -0.25 0.66 13.89
N THR A 103 0.01 0.81 15.17
CA THR A 103 -0.13 2.07 15.89
C THR A 103 1.25 2.66 16.24
N GLU A 104 1.30 3.91 16.69
CA GLU A 104 2.56 4.53 17.13
C GLU A 104 3.25 3.79 18.28
N LYS A 105 2.48 3.12 19.16
CA LYS A 105 3.02 2.42 20.34
C LYS A 105 3.09 0.91 20.20
N GLY A 106 2.74 0.36 19.05
CA GLY A 106 2.83 -1.07 18.85
C GLY A 106 1.82 -1.62 17.86
N ILE A 107 1.76 -2.95 17.83
CA ILE A 107 0.99 -3.74 16.89
C ILE A 107 -0.22 -4.31 17.61
N ALA A 108 -1.39 -4.18 17.02
CA ALA A 108 -2.63 -4.76 17.50
C ALA A 108 -3.18 -5.74 16.47
N ARG A 109 -3.74 -6.85 16.93
CA ARG A 109 -4.54 -7.78 16.13
C ARG A 109 -5.99 -7.70 16.63
N TYR A 110 -6.90 -7.37 15.73
CA TYR A 110 -8.33 -7.32 16.03
C TYR A 110 -8.90 -8.71 16.25
N GLN A 111 -9.68 -8.87 17.31
CA GLN A 111 -10.40 -10.08 17.67
C GLN A 111 -11.88 -9.90 17.32
N GLN A 112 -12.34 -10.61 16.30
CA GLN A 112 -13.72 -10.45 15.81
C GLN A 112 -14.77 -10.91 16.83
N GLN A 113 -14.48 -11.95 17.62
CA GLN A 113 -15.43 -12.53 18.56
C GLN A 113 -15.70 -11.60 19.76
N SER A 114 -14.65 -11.05 20.35
CA SER A 114 -14.73 -10.13 21.50
C SER A 114 -14.86 -8.67 21.08
N ASN A 115 -14.55 -8.38 19.78
CA ASN A 115 -14.59 -7.06 19.18
C ASN A 115 -13.64 -6.06 19.88
N ASP A 116 -12.49 -6.55 20.27
CA ASP A 116 -11.39 -5.87 20.93
C ASP A 116 -10.04 -6.22 20.27
N PHE A 117 -8.92 -5.99 20.95
CA PHE A 117 -7.59 -6.18 20.40
C PHE A 117 -6.71 -7.05 21.29
N THR A 118 -5.84 -7.85 20.67
CA THR A 118 -4.70 -8.50 21.30
C THR A 118 -3.41 -7.92 20.79
N PHE A 119 -2.35 -8.01 21.56
CA PHE A 119 -1.06 -7.37 21.28
C PHE A 119 0.04 -8.42 21.31
N PRO A 120 0.61 -8.79 20.14
CA PRO A 120 1.77 -9.65 20.10
C PRO A 120 2.94 -8.99 20.83
N THR A 121 3.59 -9.73 21.70
CA THR A 121 4.78 -9.32 22.45
C THR A 121 5.98 -10.08 21.96
N ASP A 122 7.16 -9.51 22.13
CA ASP A 122 8.43 -10.19 21.90
C ASP A 122 8.70 -11.26 22.99
N GLU A 123 9.85 -11.91 22.91
CA GLU A 123 10.25 -12.98 23.84
C GLU A 123 10.39 -12.50 25.30
N ASP A 124 10.59 -11.21 25.50
CA ASP A 124 10.62 -10.57 26.83
C ASP A 124 9.23 -10.15 27.34
N GLY A 125 8.17 -10.41 26.59
CA GLY A 125 6.80 -9.97 26.91
C GLY A 125 6.54 -8.50 26.67
N LYS A 126 7.38 -7.81 25.86
CA LYS A 126 7.25 -6.38 25.56
C LYS A 126 6.58 -6.15 24.21
N ASN A 127 5.76 -5.11 24.13
CA ASN A 127 5.25 -4.60 22.88
C ASN A 127 6.38 -4.02 22.03
N ILE A 128 6.44 -4.37 20.76
CA ILE A 128 7.43 -3.79 19.85
C ILE A 128 6.91 -2.48 19.22
N THR A 129 7.82 -1.55 19.00
CA THR A 129 7.54 -0.35 18.20
C THR A 129 7.95 -0.61 16.76
N ALA A 130 6.99 -0.47 15.85
CA ALA A 130 7.22 -0.58 14.41
C ALA A 130 6.62 0.63 13.66
N TYR A 131 7.07 0.84 12.43
CA TYR A 131 6.64 1.96 11.57
C TYR A 131 6.08 1.49 10.24
N SER A 132 6.31 0.24 9.91
CA SER A 132 5.81 -0.44 8.71
C SER A 132 5.70 -1.93 8.95
N PHE A 133 4.89 -2.59 8.13
CA PHE A 133 4.89 -4.05 8.08
C PHE A 133 4.66 -4.55 6.65
N CYS A 134 5.01 -5.81 6.42
CA CYS A 134 4.81 -6.52 5.17
C CYS A 134 4.32 -7.94 5.46
N LEU A 135 3.23 -8.35 4.80
CA LEU A 135 2.72 -9.72 4.89
C LEU A 135 3.61 -10.66 4.10
N VAL A 136 3.94 -11.81 4.69
CA VAL A 136 4.68 -12.89 4.05
C VAL A 136 3.88 -14.19 4.17
N PRO A 137 4.20 -15.23 3.37
CA PRO A 137 3.39 -16.46 3.35
C PRO A 137 3.21 -17.14 4.71
N ASP A 138 4.19 -17.06 5.59
CA ASP A 138 4.27 -17.73 6.88
C ASP A 138 4.21 -16.78 8.09
N GLY A 139 3.90 -15.49 7.85
CA GLY A 139 3.84 -14.52 8.94
C GLY A 139 3.75 -13.07 8.51
N ILE A 140 4.25 -12.20 9.37
CA ILE A 140 4.31 -10.75 9.13
C ILE A 140 5.69 -10.26 9.55
N LEU A 141 6.31 -9.43 8.71
CA LEU A 141 7.54 -8.73 9.02
C LEU A 141 7.22 -7.31 9.47
N PHE A 142 7.81 -6.87 10.58
CA PHE A 142 7.62 -5.52 11.12
C PHE A 142 8.94 -4.77 11.11
N GLY A 143 8.93 -3.58 10.53
CA GLY A 143 10.07 -2.66 10.49
C GLY A 143 10.03 -1.66 11.63
N GLY A 144 10.96 -1.79 12.57
CA GLY A 144 11.12 -0.90 13.72
C GLY A 144 12.24 0.12 13.55
N LYS A 145 12.74 0.61 14.68
CA LYS A 145 13.96 1.38 14.73
C LYS A 145 15.15 0.40 14.80
N ASP A 146 15.97 0.41 13.77
CA ASP A 146 17.16 -0.45 13.62
C ASP A 146 16.87 -1.97 13.70
N ARG A 147 15.61 -2.39 13.56
CA ARG A 147 15.20 -3.78 13.80
C ARG A 147 14.11 -4.24 12.84
N ILE A 148 14.18 -5.51 12.48
CA ILE A 148 13.10 -6.24 11.83
C ILE A 148 12.65 -7.35 12.76
N TYR A 149 11.36 -7.41 13.01
CA TYR A 149 10.72 -8.49 13.75
C TYR A 149 9.89 -9.35 12.80
N LYS A 150 9.74 -10.63 13.13
CA LYS A 150 8.85 -11.55 12.44
C LYS A 150 7.83 -12.10 13.41
N TYR A 151 6.56 -11.92 13.09
CA TYR A 151 5.48 -12.70 13.68
C TYR A 151 5.23 -13.94 12.83
N SER A 152 5.29 -15.12 13.43
CA SER A 152 5.08 -16.40 12.78
C SER A 152 3.64 -16.90 13.00
N TYR A 153 2.95 -17.30 11.93
CA TYR A 153 1.61 -17.87 12.03
C TYR A 153 1.61 -19.27 12.64
N ASN A 154 2.74 -20.01 12.56
CA ASN A 154 2.81 -21.39 13.00
C ASN A 154 2.75 -21.55 14.53
N ASP A 155 3.44 -20.66 15.24
CA ASP A 155 3.57 -20.72 16.70
C ASP A 155 3.08 -19.45 17.40
N SER A 156 2.53 -18.50 16.63
CA SER A 156 2.05 -17.19 17.12
C SER A 156 3.12 -16.40 17.88
N SER A 157 4.41 -16.65 17.59
CA SER A 157 5.53 -15.97 18.23
C SER A 157 5.95 -14.72 17.46
N LEU A 158 6.41 -13.71 18.20
CA LEU A 158 7.02 -12.50 17.66
C LEU A 158 8.49 -12.47 18.06
N ARG A 159 9.38 -12.55 17.09
CA ARG A 159 10.83 -12.66 17.32
C ARG A 159 11.60 -11.58 16.59
N LEU A 160 12.71 -11.17 17.15
CA LEU A 160 13.69 -10.34 16.46
C LEU A 160 14.34 -11.17 15.34
N LEU A 161 14.19 -10.72 14.09
CA LEU A 161 14.79 -11.36 12.93
C LEU A 161 16.14 -10.74 12.59
N GLN A 162 16.23 -9.38 12.62
CA GLN A 162 17.42 -8.65 12.20
C GLN A 162 17.61 -7.38 13.02
N TYR A 163 18.87 -7.08 13.32
CA TYR A 163 19.30 -5.82 13.91
C TYR A 163 20.29 -5.10 13.00
N PHE A 164 20.06 -3.81 12.76
CA PHE A 164 20.95 -2.95 11.99
C PHE A 164 21.79 -2.12 12.96
N ASN A 165 23.10 -2.27 12.92
CA ASN A 165 24.00 -1.42 13.71
C ASN A 165 24.16 -0.05 13.04
N ALA A 166 23.06 0.71 12.97
CA ALA A 166 23.01 2.03 12.34
C ALA A 166 22.21 2.98 13.22
N ASN A 167 22.85 4.00 13.73
CA ASN A 167 22.19 5.01 14.53
C ASN A 167 21.06 5.67 13.74
N SER A 168 19.81 5.46 14.18
CA SER A 168 18.59 6.08 13.61
C SER A 168 18.06 5.52 12.30
N PHE A 169 18.19 4.20 12.05
CA PHE A 169 17.58 3.54 10.91
C PHE A 169 16.11 3.21 11.16
N LYS A 170 15.24 4.19 10.94
CA LYS A 170 13.78 4.00 11.05
C LYS A 170 13.23 3.38 9.77
N ILE A 171 12.71 2.16 9.84
CA ILE A 171 12.19 1.42 8.68
C ILE A 171 10.75 1.88 8.39
N ASN A 172 10.60 2.75 7.40
CA ASN A 172 9.33 3.39 7.06
C ASN A 172 8.49 2.58 6.06
N ALA A 173 9.12 1.72 5.26
CA ALA A 173 8.43 0.84 4.34
C ALA A 173 9.18 -0.48 4.18
N LEU A 174 8.41 -1.54 4.02
CA LEU A 174 8.87 -2.91 3.76
C LEU A 174 8.13 -3.47 2.55
N SER A 175 8.83 -4.20 1.70
CA SER A 175 8.24 -4.97 0.61
C SER A 175 9.13 -6.17 0.29
N MET A 176 8.54 -7.29 -0.11
CA MET A 176 9.35 -8.42 -0.55
C MET A 176 9.99 -8.12 -1.91
N TRP A 177 11.31 -8.28 -2.01
CA TRP A 177 12.03 -8.27 -3.28
C TRP A 177 11.82 -9.60 -4.02
N ASP A 178 12.02 -10.70 -3.30
CA ASP A 178 11.75 -12.06 -3.72
C ASP A 178 11.34 -12.91 -2.49
N SER A 179 11.31 -14.23 -2.63
CA SER A 179 10.90 -15.13 -1.53
C SER A 179 11.86 -15.14 -0.33
N LYS A 180 13.07 -14.62 -0.47
CA LYS A 180 14.13 -14.66 0.55
C LYS A 180 14.67 -13.27 0.91
N THR A 181 14.45 -12.30 0.07
CA THR A 181 15.05 -10.96 0.21
C THR A 181 13.97 -9.93 0.47
N LEU A 182 14.18 -9.13 1.51
CA LEU A 182 13.31 -8.03 1.89
C LEU A 182 13.89 -6.70 1.40
N LEU A 183 13.07 -5.88 0.83
CA LEU A 183 13.35 -4.49 0.53
C LEU A 183 12.96 -3.63 1.72
N CYS A 184 13.95 -3.03 2.38
CA CYS A 184 13.77 -2.17 3.55
C CYS A 184 14.05 -0.72 3.17
N CYS A 185 13.13 0.16 3.47
CA CYS A 185 13.30 1.59 3.25
C CYS A 185 13.40 2.34 4.57
N SER A 186 14.41 3.17 4.70
CA SER A 186 14.47 4.22 5.70
C SER A 186 14.44 5.57 5.02
N ARG A 187 13.61 6.47 5.55
CA ARG A 187 13.42 7.80 4.96
C ARG A 187 14.74 8.55 4.73
N TRP A 188 15.70 8.41 5.65
CA TRP A 188 16.92 9.20 5.66
C TRP A 188 18.15 8.49 5.10
N THR A 189 18.16 7.16 5.17
CA THR A 189 19.31 6.37 4.75
C THR A 189 19.09 5.61 3.44
N GLY A 190 17.90 5.73 2.86
CA GLY A 190 17.53 5.11 1.59
C GLY A 190 17.10 3.64 1.73
N ILE A 191 17.36 2.85 0.70
CA ILE A 191 16.88 1.48 0.57
C ILE A 191 18.01 0.47 0.77
N TYR A 192 17.66 -0.68 1.40
CA TYR A 192 18.52 -1.84 1.57
C TYR A 192 17.77 -3.11 1.18
N LEU A 193 18.49 -4.05 0.60
CA LEU A 193 18.07 -5.43 0.44
C LEU A 193 18.60 -6.21 1.64
N VAL A 194 17.73 -6.98 2.30
CA VAL A 194 18.05 -7.78 3.47
C VAL A 194 17.72 -9.23 3.17
N ASP A 195 18.69 -10.11 3.26
CA ASP A 195 18.47 -11.55 3.19
C ASP A 195 17.79 -12.03 4.49
N LEU A 196 16.61 -12.62 4.38
CA LEU A 196 15.80 -13.04 5.53
C LEU A 196 16.36 -14.26 6.26
N HIS A 197 17.31 -14.98 5.66
CA HIS A 197 17.90 -16.16 6.25
C HIS A 197 19.23 -15.83 6.97
N THR A 198 20.09 -15.04 6.31
CA THR A 198 21.41 -14.69 6.85
C THR A 198 21.44 -13.38 7.63
N GLY A 199 20.45 -12.51 7.39
CA GLY A 199 20.44 -11.14 7.91
C GLY A 199 21.42 -10.20 7.20
N GLU A 200 22.17 -10.67 6.22
CA GLU A 200 23.07 -9.81 5.45
C GLU A 200 22.27 -8.75 4.69
N HIS A 201 22.83 -7.55 4.63
CA HIS A 201 22.18 -6.44 3.92
C HIS A 201 23.13 -5.75 2.96
N ARG A 202 22.59 -5.31 1.84
CA ARG A 202 23.31 -4.60 0.78
C ARG A 202 22.44 -3.52 0.14
N ARG A 203 23.04 -2.62 -0.58
CA ARG A 203 22.32 -1.66 -1.40
C ARG A 203 21.68 -2.36 -2.61
N PRO A 204 20.48 -1.93 -3.05
CA PRO A 204 19.92 -2.40 -4.31
C PRO A 204 20.78 -1.93 -5.49
N PRO A 205 20.66 -2.55 -6.68
CA PRO A 205 21.45 -2.19 -7.86
C PRO A 205 20.98 -0.90 -8.56
N PHE A 206 20.28 -0.02 -7.83
CA PHE A 206 19.81 1.27 -8.33
C PHE A 206 19.90 2.33 -7.24
N ASP A 207 20.04 3.58 -7.64
CA ASP A 207 20.02 4.73 -6.73
C ASP A 207 18.70 5.48 -6.91
N CYS A 208 17.97 5.63 -5.82
CA CYS A 208 16.73 6.39 -5.76
C CYS A 208 16.81 7.61 -4.83
N GLY A 209 17.99 7.89 -4.31
CA GLY A 209 18.22 8.95 -3.34
C GLY A 209 17.86 8.56 -1.90
N PRO A 210 18.11 9.43 -0.93
CA PRO A 210 17.94 9.09 0.49
C PRO A 210 16.51 9.24 1.00
N GLU A 211 15.75 10.17 0.46
CA GLU A 211 14.42 10.53 1.00
C GLU A 211 13.30 9.78 0.27
N ILE A 212 12.97 8.60 0.75
CA ILE A 212 11.90 7.78 0.19
C ILE A 212 10.63 7.89 1.04
N THR A 213 9.52 8.23 0.40
CA THR A 213 8.21 8.33 1.06
C THR A 213 7.54 6.99 1.18
N THR A 214 7.46 6.25 0.07
CA THR A 214 6.83 4.92 0.01
C THR A 214 7.45 4.08 -1.10
N MET A 215 7.28 2.78 -1.02
CA MET A 215 7.67 1.83 -2.04
C MET A 215 6.78 0.59 -2.02
N MET A 216 6.71 -0.11 -3.14
CA MET A 216 6.07 -1.43 -3.23
C MET A 216 6.67 -2.25 -4.37
N THR A 217 6.54 -3.56 -4.27
CA THR A 217 6.76 -4.50 -5.38
C THR A 217 5.39 -4.95 -5.90
N ASP A 218 5.15 -4.80 -7.18
CA ASP A 218 3.90 -5.19 -7.81
C ASP A 218 3.85 -6.69 -8.20
N SER A 219 2.70 -7.17 -8.64
CA SER A 219 2.48 -8.56 -9.05
C SER A 219 3.36 -8.98 -10.25
N ARG A 220 3.84 -8.02 -11.05
CA ARG A 220 4.77 -8.22 -12.16
C ARG A 220 6.25 -8.15 -11.73
N LYS A 221 6.52 -8.14 -10.42
CA LYS A 221 7.86 -8.00 -9.82
C LYS A 221 8.58 -6.71 -10.21
N ARG A 222 7.86 -5.66 -10.54
CA ARG A 222 8.43 -4.32 -10.71
C ARG A 222 8.46 -3.61 -9.37
N ILE A 223 9.48 -2.78 -9.16
CA ILE A 223 9.68 -2.07 -7.92
C ILE A 223 9.31 -0.61 -8.14
N TRP A 224 8.31 -0.17 -7.42
CA TRP A 224 7.83 1.20 -7.43
C TRP A 224 8.37 1.94 -6.23
N ILE A 225 9.00 3.08 -6.47
CA ILE A 225 9.65 3.90 -5.45
C ILE A 225 9.22 5.34 -5.64
N ALA A 226 8.78 5.95 -4.56
CA ALA A 226 8.43 7.36 -4.50
C ALA A 226 9.45 8.13 -3.65
N PRO A 227 10.44 8.80 -4.29
CA PRO A 227 11.28 9.77 -3.60
C PRO A 227 10.42 10.97 -3.12
N TYR A 228 10.82 11.59 -2.01
CA TYR A 228 10.16 12.81 -1.54
C TYR A 228 10.25 13.91 -2.60
N SER A 229 9.10 14.48 -3.00
CA SER A 229 9.00 15.48 -4.08
C SER A 229 9.63 15.06 -5.42
N GLY A 230 9.79 13.75 -5.66
CA GLY A 230 10.45 13.23 -6.87
C GLY A 230 9.54 12.45 -7.81
N GLY A 231 8.24 12.49 -7.58
CA GLY A 231 7.25 11.72 -8.32
C GLY A 231 7.35 10.21 -8.04
N LEU A 232 7.21 9.39 -9.06
CA LEU A 232 7.21 7.93 -8.97
C LEU A 232 8.18 7.32 -9.97
N ARG A 233 9.01 6.39 -9.52
CA ARG A 233 9.94 5.63 -10.35
C ARG A 233 9.60 4.15 -10.34
N CYS A 234 9.72 3.52 -11.50
CA CYS A 234 9.54 2.10 -11.69
C CYS A 234 10.86 1.45 -12.11
N TYR A 235 11.27 0.44 -11.38
CA TYR A 235 12.47 -0.35 -11.69
C TYR A 235 12.11 -1.79 -11.98
N SER A 236 12.87 -2.43 -12.86
CA SER A 236 12.85 -3.88 -13.03
C SER A 236 13.52 -4.57 -11.84
N TYR A 237 13.31 -5.88 -11.76
CA TYR A 237 13.91 -6.70 -10.70
C TYR A 237 15.46 -6.67 -10.73
N ASP A 238 16.09 -6.53 -11.90
CA ASP A 238 17.53 -6.38 -12.06
C ASP A 238 18.05 -4.95 -11.83
N GLY A 239 17.16 -4.02 -11.44
CA GLY A 239 17.51 -2.65 -11.06
C GLY A 239 17.53 -1.63 -12.19
N LYS A 240 17.10 -2.00 -13.40
CA LYS A 240 17.02 -1.05 -14.51
C LYS A 240 15.80 -0.12 -14.33
N LEU A 241 16.00 1.18 -14.49
CA LEU A 241 14.89 2.14 -14.52
C LEU A 241 14.03 1.90 -15.76
N LEU A 242 12.76 1.54 -15.55
CA LEU A 242 11.78 1.29 -16.61
C LEU A 242 11.00 2.55 -16.97
N ALA A 243 10.61 3.33 -15.96
CA ALA A 243 9.82 4.53 -16.11
C ALA A 243 10.01 5.51 -14.96
N SER A 244 9.76 6.79 -15.20
CA SER A 244 9.73 7.84 -14.21
C SER A 244 8.57 8.79 -14.51
N TYR A 245 7.74 9.05 -13.53
CA TYR A 245 6.53 9.85 -13.64
C TYR A 245 6.62 11.05 -12.68
N SER A 246 6.31 12.21 -13.21
CA SER A 246 6.22 13.46 -12.44
C SER A 246 5.15 14.37 -13.05
N THR A 247 4.79 15.42 -12.35
CA THR A 247 3.89 16.47 -12.88
C THR A 247 4.40 17.13 -14.16
N ARG A 248 5.70 17.03 -14.43
CA ARG A 248 6.34 17.64 -15.61
C ARG A 248 6.27 16.75 -16.86
N ASN A 249 6.19 15.43 -16.70
CA ASN A 249 6.29 14.48 -17.82
C ASN A 249 5.13 13.49 -17.92
N SER A 250 4.15 13.58 -17.03
CA SER A 250 2.99 12.69 -16.99
C SER A 250 1.75 13.41 -16.44
N ALA A 251 0.62 12.69 -16.38
CA ALA A 251 -0.61 13.15 -15.76
C ALA A 251 -0.63 13.01 -14.22
N LEU A 252 0.49 12.69 -13.59
CA LEU A 252 0.59 12.62 -12.13
C LEU A 252 0.22 13.98 -11.53
N SER A 253 -0.74 13.99 -10.61
CA SER A 253 -1.34 15.22 -10.06
C SER A 253 -0.46 15.95 -9.06
N ASN A 254 0.49 15.27 -8.41
CA ASN A 254 1.46 15.85 -7.47
C ASN A 254 2.70 14.95 -7.35
N ASP A 255 3.88 15.56 -7.22
CA ASP A 255 5.17 14.85 -7.12
C ASP A 255 5.45 14.25 -5.73
N ILE A 256 4.64 14.58 -4.72
CA ILE A 256 4.70 13.95 -3.40
C ILE A 256 3.73 12.79 -3.37
N VAL A 257 4.24 11.56 -3.62
CA VAL A 257 3.47 10.33 -3.56
C VAL A 257 3.54 9.77 -2.14
N LEU A 258 2.39 9.58 -1.50
CA LEU A 258 2.26 9.15 -0.11
C LEU A 258 1.98 7.66 0.05
N SER A 259 1.28 7.06 -0.92
CA SER A 259 0.87 5.66 -0.85
C SER A 259 0.76 5.03 -2.22
N LEU A 260 0.98 3.72 -2.27
CA LEU A 260 0.88 2.89 -3.46
C LEU A 260 0.06 1.65 -3.14
N ALA A 261 -0.77 1.24 -4.06
CA ALA A 261 -1.50 -0.03 -4.00
C ALA A 261 -1.69 -0.58 -5.40
N GLU A 262 -1.66 -1.91 -5.54
CA GLU A 262 -2.00 -2.59 -6.79
C GLU A 262 -3.35 -3.28 -6.65
N ARG A 263 -4.21 -3.10 -7.64
CA ARG A 263 -5.47 -3.82 -7.74
C ARG A 263 -5.80 -4.09 -9.20
N GLU A 264 -6.11 -5.34 -9.52
CA GLU A 264 -6.53 -5.76 -10.87
C GLU A 264 -5.56 -5.33 -11.98
N GLY A 265 -4.24 -5.34 -11.66
CA GLY A 265 -3.16 -4.95 -12.59
C GLY A 265 -2.97 -3.45 -12.77
N GLN A 266 -3.74 -2.62 -12.08
CA GLN A 266 -3.61 -1.17 -12.02
C GLN A 266 -2.85 -0.74 -10.78
N LEU A 267 -2.01 0.28 -10.92
CA LEU A 267 -1.33 0.93 -9.80
C LEU A 267 -2.11 2.16 -9.35
N TRP A 268 -2.55 2.14 -8.10
CA TRP A 268 -3.22 3.25 -7.43
C TRP A 268 -2.21 4.07 -6.65
N ILE A 269 -2.16 5.37 -6.91
CA ILE A 269 -1.13 6.28 -6.43
C ILE A 269 -1.81 7.40 -5.65
N GLY A 270 -1.68 7.38 -4.33
CA GLY A 270 -2.15 8.46 -3.47
C GLY A 270 -1.11 9.56 -3.33
N THR A 271 -1.49 10.81 -3.54
CA THR A 271 -0.59 11.96 -3.55
C THR A 271 -0.97 13.01 -2.48
N ASP A 272 -0.04 13.87 -2.12
CA ASP A 272 -0.26 14.95 -1.16
C ASP A 272 -1.04 16.11 -1.81
N GLY A 273 -2.34 16.20 -1.48
CA GLY A 273 -3.23 17.23 -2.02
C GLY A 273 -3.66 17.06 -3.47
N GLY A 274 -3.08 16.11 -4.23
CA GLY A 274 -3.43 15.85 -5.63
C GLY A 274 -4.44 14.72 -5.81
N GLY A 275 -4.93 14.11 -4.73
CA GLY A 275 -5.87 13.00 -4.75
C GLY A 275 -5.26 11.67 -5.18
N ILE A 276 -6.04 10.85 -5.90
CA ILE A 276 -5.65 9.50 -6.35
C ILE A 276 -5.44 9.53 -7.86
N ASN A 277 -4.34 8.95 -8.30
CA ASN A 277 -4.02 8.68 -9.69
C ASN A 277 -4.05 7.16 -9.95
N ILE A 278 -4.42 6.74 -11.14
CA ILE A 278 -4.45 5.33 -11.56
C ILE A 278 -3.58 5.20 -12.80
N LEU A 279 -2.64 4.24 -12.77
CA LEU A 279 -1.71 3.92 -13.86
C LEU A 279 -1.89 2.49 -14.33
#